data_0b138b18a7d642e1005c2c813cab64fb
#
_entry.id   0b138b18a7d642e1005c2c813cab64fb
#
_cell.length_a   1.000
_cell.length_b   1.000
_cell.length_c   1.000
_cell.angle_alpha   90.00
_cell.angle_beta   90.00
_cell.angle_gamma   90.00
#
_symmetry.space_group_name_H-M   'P 1'
#
loop_
_entity.id
_entity.type
_entity.pdbx_description
1 polymer ?
#
loop_
_entity_poly.entity_id
_entity_poly.type
_entity_poly.pdbx_seq_one_letter_code
_entity_poly.pdbx_strand_id
1 'polypeptide(L)'
;MSDGQVLTAPIIVSGAGVATTARQLLTEVDAQKAGLSQSLKRVDSSAAHLCLYLGYKADAGTLKLPTANWWYYPAEYDHDALTQRFSLDPNAEFPVIYVSFPAAKDPTWAERFPGRSTVEVITVAPFEQFTPWLETRWHRRGDEYEAKKAEITERMLGKLYELEPQLKPHLEHCELSTPLSTRHFCNYEHGEI
;
A
#
# COMPACT_ATOMS: atom_id res chain seq x y z
N MET A 1 4.90 -23.30 13.90
CA MET A 1 6.06 -22.57 13.33
C MET A 1 6.54 -23.29 12.09
N SER A 2 7.20 -22.61 11.14
CA SER A 2 7.72 -23.20 9.90
C SER A 2 8.80 -24.28 10.12
N ASP A 3 9.45 -24.26 11.29
CA ASP A 3 10.45 -25.22 11.73
C ASP A 3 9.85 -26.43 12.48
N GLY A 4 8.53 -26.53 12.55
CA GLY A 4 7.81 -27.56 13.30
C GLY A 4 7.67 -27.32 14.81
N GLN A 5 8.24 -26.22 15.34
CA GLN A 5 8.12 -25.89 16.76
C GLN A 5 6.67 -25.52 17.09
N VAL A 6 6.17 -26.05 18.23
CA VAL A 6 4.84 -25.74 18.76
C VAL A 6 5.00 -24.83 19.99
N LEU A 7 4.37 -23.67 19.95
CA LEU A 7 4.27 -22.75 21.07
C LEU A 7 2.84 -22.80 21.62
N THR A 8 2.70 -22.81 22.94
CA THR A 8 1.39 -22.80 23.61
C THR A 8 1.29 -21.59 24.53
N ALA A 9 0.11 -21.00 24.59
CA ALA A 9 -0.20 -19.89 25.49
C ALA A 9 -1.68 -19.95 25.89
N PRO A 10 -2.06 -19.48 27.10
CA PRO A 10 -3.46 -19.43 27.50
C PRO A 10 -4.28 -18.43 26.67
N ILE A 11 -3.66 -17.43 26.08
CA ILE A 11 -4.28 -16.44 25.18
C ILE A 11 -3.37 -16.23 23.98
N ILE A 12 -3.94 -16.24 22.79
CA ILE A 12 -3.26 -15.94 21.52
C ILE A 12 -3.98 -14.78 20.85
N VAL A 13 -3.23 -13.74 20.47
CA VAL A 13 -3.73 -12.58 19.73
C VAL A 13 -3.24 -12.68 18.30
N SER A 14 -4.17 -12.70 17.34
CA SER A 14 -3.84 -12.72 15.91
C SER A 14 -3.92 -11.32 15.32
N GLY A 15 -2.81 -10.84 14.75
CA GLY A 15 -2.72 -9.64 13.93
C GLY A 15 -2.66 -9.93 12.42
N ALA A 16 -2.94 -11.18 12.00
CA ALA A 16 -2.78 -11.62 10.61
C ALA A 16 -3.96 -11.25 9.68
N GLY A 17 -4.90 -10.44 10.15
CA GLY A 17 -6.15 -10.17 9.45
C GLY A 17 -7.22 -11.23 9.73
N VAL A 18 -8.49 -10.83 9.67
CA VAL A 18 -9.63 -11.69 10.02
C VAL A 18 -9.75 -12.87 9.05
N ALA A 19 -9.62 -12.63 7.74
CA ALA A 19 -9.73 -13.68 6.73
C ALA A 19 -8.63 -14.73 6.88
N THR A 20 -7.37 -14.31 7.00
CA THR A 20 -6.23 -15.19 7.22
C THR A 20 -6.36 -15.95 8.53
N THR A 21 -6.77 -15.30 9.61
CA THR A 21 -7.00 -15.96 10.91
C THR A 21 -8.05 -17.06 10.78
N ALA A 22 -9.20 -16.75 10.17
CA ALA A 22 -10.30 -17.70 10.06
C ALA A 22 -10.04 -18.86 9.08
N ARG A 23 -9.35 -18.58 7.96
CA ARG A 23 -9.16 -19.56 6.87
C ARG A 23 -7.88 -20.38 6.98
N GLN A 24 -6.84 -19.84 7.62
CA GLN A 24 -5.50 -20.44 7.62
C GLN A 24 -4.98 -20.80 9.02
N LEU A 25 -5.37 -20.07 10.07
CA LEU A 25 -4.83 -20.25 11.42
C LEU A 25 -5.76 -21.02 12.36
N LEU A 26 -7.06 -20.99 12.13
CA LEU A 26 -8.05 -21.75 12.87
C LEU A 26 -8.45 -23.01 12.10
N THR A 27 -8.95 -24.02 12.84
CA THR A 27 -9.70 -25.09 12.21
C THR A 27 -11.06 -24.56 11.71
N GLU A 28 -11.62 -25.17 10.66
CA GLU A 28 -12.93 -24.76 10.16
C GLU A 28 -14.01 -24.82 11.25
N VAL A 29 -13.95 -25.81 12.12
CA VAL A 29 -14.86 -25.98 13.25
C VAL A 29 -14.76 -24.81 14.24
N ASP A 30 -13.55 -24.40 14.56
CA ASP A 30 -13.35 -23.30 15.52
C ASP A 30 -13.71 -21.95 14.91
N ALA A 31 -13.40 -21.72 13.64
CA ALA A 31 -13.82 -20.53 12.91
C ALA A 31 -15.35 -20.41 12.81
N GLN A 32 -16.04 -21.54 12.60
CA GLN A 32 -17.52 -21.59 12.60
C GLN A 32 -18.09 -21.33 14.00
N LYS A 33 -17.57 -21.97 15.04
CA LYS A 33 -18.01 -21.73 16.44
C LYS A 33 -17.82 -20.28 16.86
N ALA A 34 -16.75 -19.65 16.41
CA ALA A 34 -16.47 -18.22 16.66
C ALA A 34 -17.33 -17.28 15.81
N GLY A 35 -18.13 -17.77 14.89
CA GLY A 35 -18.96 -16.96 13.97
C GLY A 35 -18.17 -16.26 12.86
N LEU A 36 -16.85 -16.46 12.76
CA LEU A 36 -15.96 -15.81 11.78
C LEU A 36 -16.29 -16.22 10.35
N SER A 37 -16.53 -17.53 10.12
CA SER A 37 -16.91 -18.04 8.79
C SER A 37 -18.20 -17.42 8.27
N GLN A 38 -19.18 -17.16 9.14
CA GLN A 38 -20.43 -16.52 8.77
C GLN A 38 -20.26 -15.02 8.53
N SER A 39 -19.45 -14.35 9.35
CA SER A 39 -19.14 -12.91 9.18
C SER A 39 -18.43 -12.65 7.86
N LEU A 40 -17.44 -13.47 7.49
CA LEU A 40 -16.70 -13.34 6.24
C LEU A 40 -17.53 -13.57 4.97
N LYS A 41 -18.69 -14.23 5.07
CA LYS A 41 -19.64 -14.36 3.94
C LYS A 41 -20.51 -13.13 3.71
N ARG A 42 -20.50 -12.17 4.62
CA ARG A 42 -21.35 -10.97 4.61
C ARG A 42 -20.60 -9.71 4.28
N VAL A 43 -19.29 -9.77 4.18
CA VAL A 43 -18.44 -8.61 3.92
C VAL A 43 -17.54 -8.92 2.72
N ASP A 44 -17.40 -7.95 1.86
CA ASP A 44 -16.44 -7.99 0.78
C ASP A 44 -15.07 -7.51 1.29
N SER A 45 -13.99 -7.83 0.55
CA SER A 45 -12.67 -7.29 0.84
C SER A 45 -12.68 -5.77 0.66
N SER A 46 -11.92 -5.06 1.51
CA SER A 46 -11.71 -3.62 1.32
C SER A 46 -10.92 -3.35 0.05
N ALA A 47 -10.84 -2.07 -0.36
CA ALA A 47 -10.02 -1.68 -1.50
C ALA A 47 -8.55 -2.05 -1.27
N ALA A 48 -7.87 -2.44 -2.32
CA ALA A 48 -6.42 -2.54 -2.33
C ALA A 48 -5.79 -1.14 -2.52
N HIS A 49 -4.47 -1.05 -2.44
CA HIS A 49 -3.76 0.22 -2.56
C HIS A 49 -2.47 0.10 -3.39
N LEU A 50 -2.04 1.24 -3.89
CA LEU A 50 -0.71 1.48 -4.43
C LEU A 50 0.05 2.32 -3.42
N CYS A 51 1.30 1.95 -3.14
CA CYS A 51 2.18 2.76 -2.30
C CYS A 51 3.51 2.99 -3.02
N LEU A 52 3.82 4.25 -3.27
CA LEU A 52 5.08 4.65 -3.86
C LEU A 52 6.03 5.07 -2.73
N TYR A 53 7.09 4.30 -2.53
CA TYR A 53 8.15 4.57 -1.56
C TYR A 53 9.26 5.36 -2.21
N LEU A 54 9.58 6.52 -1.65
CA LEU A 54 10.55 7.45 -2.20
C LEU A 54 11.65 7.74 -1.18
N GLY A 55 12.90 7.64 -1.64
CA GLY A 55 14.09 8.03 -0.90
C GLY A 55 14.76 9.24 -1.55
N TYR A 56 15.10 10.24 -0.76
CA TYR A 56 15.69 11.50 -1.20
C TYR A 56 17.07 11.69 -0.60
N LYS A 57 18.01 12.22 -1.40
CA LYS A 57 19.36 12.60 -0.99
C LYS A 57 19.38 14.04 -0.50
N ALA A 58 18.61 14.34 0.51
CA ALA A 58 18.59 15.58 1.26
C ALA A 58 17.84 15.36 2.57
N ASP A 59 18.12 16.13 3.60
CA ASP A 59 17.39 16.08 4.87
C ASP A 59 16.02 16.78 4.77
N ALA A 60 15.13 16.46 5.72
CA ALA A 60 13.76 16.95 5.74
C ALA A 60 13.69 18.49 5.83
N GLY A 61 14.64 19.13 6.52
CA GLY A 61 14.71 20.60 6.63
C GLY A 61 15.07 21.24 5.30
N THR A 62 16.07 20.72 4.60
CA THR A 62 16.48 21.16 3.26
C THR A 62 15.33 21.05 2.27
N LEU A 63 14.60 19.93 2.31
CA LEU A 63 13.44 19.69 1.45
C LEU A 63 12.17 20.40 1.91
N LYS A 64 12.18 21.02 3.10
CA LYS A 64 11.02 21.68 3.72
C LYS A 64 9.83 20.74 3.89
N LEU A 65 10.10 19.48 4.23
CA LEU A 65 9.04 18.49 4.38
C LEU A 65 8.13 18.85 5.58
N PRO A 66 6.81 18.83 5.40
CA PRO A 66 5.87 19.09 6.49
C PRO A 66 5.82 17.91 7.48
N THR A 67 5.43 18.21 8.71
CA THR A 67 5.16 17.19 9.74
C THR A 67 3.73 16.65 9.67
N ALA A 68 2.85 17.29 8.91
CA ALA A 68 1.48 16.84 8.65
C ALA A 68 1.42 15.98 7.39
N ASN A 69 0.54 14.99 7.38
CA ASN A 69 0.22 14.25 6.16
C ASN A 69 -0.73 15.07 5.29
N TRP A 70 -0.69 14.82 3.99
CA TRP A 70 -1.58 15.48 3.04
C TRP A 70 -2.56 14.49 2.45
N TRP A 71 -3.79 14.97 2.27
CA TRP A 71 -4.83 14.29 1.54
C TRP A 71 -5.21 15.20 0.37
N TYR A 72 -4.81 14.80 -0.82
CA TYR A 72 -5.18 15.50 -2.04
C TYR A 72 -6.37 14.81 -2.68
N TYR A 73 -7.38 15.59 -3.02
CA TYR A 73 -8.54 15.17 -3.78
C TYR A 73 -8.65 16.01 -5.06
N PRO A 74 -9.16 15.43 -6.18
CA PRO A 74 -9.58 16.23 -7.33
C PRO A 74 -10.58 17.33 -6.95
N ALA A 75 -10.81 18.26 -7.88
CA ALA A 75 -11.72 19.39 -7.63
C ALA A 75 -13.19 18.99 -7.42
N GLU A 76 -13.57 17.78 -7.82
CA GLU A 76 -14.91 17.24 -7.61
C GLU A 76 -15.09 16.74 -6.18
N TYR A 77 -16.28 17.00 -5.59
CA TYR A 77 -16.62 16.56 -4.22
C TYR A 77 -17.29 15.18 -4.16
N ASP A 78 -17.66 14.60 -5.30
CA ASP A 78 -18.28 13.27 -5.36
C ASP A 78 -17.17 12.18 -5.35
N HIS A 79 -16.71 11.83 -4.14
CA HIS A 79 -15.66 10.85 -3.94
C HIS A 79 -16.06 9.44 -4.41
N ASP A 80 -17.33 9.08 -4.32
CA ASP A 80 -17.83 7.79 -4.77
C ASP A 80 -17.76 7.70 -6.30
N ALA A 81 -18.20 8.75 -7.01
CA ALA A 81 -18.10 8.82 -8.46
C ALA A 81 -16.65 8.82 -8.96
N LEU A 82 -15.74 9.51 -8.26
CA LEU A 82 -14.30 9.51 -8.57
C LEU A 82 -13.71 8.11 -8.41
N THR A 83 -14.00 7.43 -7.31
CA THR A 83 -13.52 6.08 -7.04
C THR A 83 -14.08 5.08 -8.05
N GLN A 84 -15.36 5.18 -8.39
CA GLN A 84 -16.00 4.33 -9.41
C GLN A 84 -15.38 4.56 -10.79
N ARG A 85 -15.16 5.82 -11.20
CA ARG A 85 -14.49 6.16 -12.46
C ARG A 85 -13.10 5.55 -12.56
N PHE A 86 -12.31 5.68 -11.49
CA PHE A 86 -10.96 5.11 -11.43
C PHE A 86 -10.97 3.57 -11.45
N SER A 87 -11.98 2.95 -10.87
CA SER A 87 -12.15 1.49 -10.92
C SER A 87 -12.45 0.97 -12.33
N LEU A 88 -13.19 1.76 -13.12
CA LEU A 88 -13.56 1.40 -14.50
C LEU A 88 -12.48 1.79 -15.52
N ASP A 89 -11.78 2.88 -15.29
CA ASP A 89 -10.71 3.37 -16.17
C ASP A 89 -9.42 3.60 -15.36
N PRO A 90 -8.43 2.72 -15.49
CA PRO A 90 -7.16 2.86 -14.80
C PRO A 90 -6.35 4.10 -15.19
N ASN A 91 -6.72 4.78 -16.29
CA ASN A 91 -6.10 6.04 -16.74
C ASN A 91 -6.82 7.29 -16.20
N ALA A 92 -7.99 7.12 -15.57
CA ALA A 92 -8.66 8.22 -14.89
C ALA A 92 -7.77 8.88 -13.83
N GLU A 93 -8.10 10.10 -13.44
CA GLU A 93 -7.42 10.78 -12.34
C GLU A 93 -7.53 9.98 -11.03
N PHE A 94 -6.46 9.97 -10.23
CA PHE A 94 -6.49 9.30 -8.93
C PHE A 94 -7.57 9.93 -8.04
N PRO A 95 -8.46 9.12 -7.45
CA PRO A 95 -9.59 9.67 -6.66
C PRO A 95 -9.13 10.30 -5.34
N VAL A 96 -7.99 9.87 -4.85
CA VAL A 96 -7.32 10.42 -3.67
C VAL A 96 -5.82 10.13 -3.77
N ILE A 97 -5.00 11.07 -3.31
CA ILE A 97 -3.58 10.83 -3.05
C ILE A 97 -3.29 11.24 -1.61
N TYR A 98 -2.81 10.28 -0.84
CA TYR A 98 -2.27 10.52 0.48
C TYR A 98 -0.75 10.61 0.41
N VAL A 99 -0.18 11.65 0.99
CA VAL A 99 1.28 11.85 1.07
C VAL A 99 1.71 11.89 2.53
N SER A 100 2.65 11.03 2.88
CA SER A 100 3.26 10.96 4.20
C SER A 100 4.74 11.33 4.14
N PHE A 101 5.21 11.98 5.20
CA PHE A 101 6.60 12.46 5.35
C PHE A 101 7.23 11.84 6.62
N PRO A 102 7.55 10.54 6.64
CA PRO A 102 8.02 9.85 7.84
C PRO A 102 9.29 10.49 8.42
N ALA A 103 10.25 10.86 7.55
CA ALA A 103 11.50 11.47 7.96
C ALA A 103 11.34 12.81 8.70
N ALA A 104 10.28 13.58 8.40
CA ALA A 104 10.00 14.86 9.06
C ALA A 104 9.31 14.71 10.42
N LYS A 105 8.75 13.52 10.70
CA LYS A 105 8.00 13.21 11.92
C LYS A 105 8.80 12.45 12.97
N ASP A 106 9.88 11.79 12.55
CA ASP A 106 10.75 11.02 13.44
C ASP A 106 11.90 11.90 13.96
N PRO A 107 11.90 12.28 15.24
CA PRO A 107 12.94 13.16 15.80
C PRO A 107 14.35 12.55 15.77
N THR A 108 14.46 11.21 15.63
CA THR A 108 15.74 10.50 15.56
C THR A 108 16.22 10.27 14.12
N TRP A 109 15.44 10.66 13.12
CA TRP A 109 15.74 10.37 11.73
C TRP A 109 17.07 10.94 11.27
N ALA A 110 17.32 12.22 11.51
CA ALA A 110 18.54 12.91 11.08
C ALA A 110 19.81 12.29 11.69
N GLU A 111 19.74 11.76 12.89
CA GLU A 111 20.85 11.05 13.54
C GLU A 111 21.12 9.69 12.88
N ARG A 112 20.07 8.92 12.59
CA ARG A 112 20.17 7.58 11.98
C ARG A 112 20.47 7.60 10.49
N PHE A 113 19.95 8.60 9.77
CA PHE A 113 20.03 8.72 8.32
C PHE A 113 20.40 10.14 7.89
N PRO A 114 21.61 10.62 8.20
CA PRO A 114 22.03 12.00 7.88
C PRO A 114 21.98 12.28 6.38
N GLY A 115 21.43 13.44 6.01
CA GLY A 115 21.30 13.90 4.63
C GLY A 115 20.35 13.08 3.77
N ARG A 116 19.39 12.37 4.38
CA ARG A 116 18.38 11.55 3.69
C ARG A 116 16.99 11.79 4.23
N SER A 117 16.00 11.59 3.38
CA SER A 117 14.58 11.66 3.75
C SER A 117 13.77 10.62 3.00
N THR A 118 12.57 10.36 3.51
CA THR A 118 11.59 9.48 2.84
C THR A 118 10.25 10.17 2.72
N VAL A 119 9.55 9.86 1.64
CA VAL A 119 8.16 10.24 1.38
C VAL A 119 7.41 9.00 0.88
N GLU A 120 6.18 8.86 1.31
CA GLU A 120 5.27 7.82 0.83
C GLU A 120 4.07 8.46 0.15
N VAL A 121 3.73 7.96 -1.03
CA VAL A 121 2.55 8.41 -1.78
C VAL A 121 1.63 7.22 -1.96
N ILE A 122 0.40 7.32 -1.47
CA ILE A 122 -0.55 6.22 -1.42
C ILE A 122 -1.83 6.62 -2.14
N THR A 123 -2.38 5.69 -2.92
CA THR A 123 -3.72 5.81 -3.51
C THR A 123 -4.41 4.45 -3.51
N VAL A 124 -5.72 4.45 -3.69
CA VAL A 124 -6.49 3.21 -3.86
C VAL A 124 -6.14 2.53 -5.17
N ALA A 125 -6.30 1.21 -5.21
CA ALA A 125 -6.12 0.42 -6.43
C ALA A 125 -7.24 -0.62 -6.57
N PRO A 126 -7.89 -0.72 -7.73
CA PRO A 126 -8.73 -1.88 -8.03
C PRO A 126 -7.86 -3.13 -8.17
N PHE A 127 -8.09 -4.14 -7.33
CA PHE A 127 -7.31 -5.39 -7.36
C PHE A 127 -7.41 -6.08 -8.72
N GLU A 128 -8.56 -5.96 -9.37
CA GLU A 128 -8.86 -6.56 -10.67
C GLU A 128 -7.86 -6.18 -11.75
N GLN A 129 -7.30 -4.98 -11.69
CA GLN A 129 -6.28 -4.51 -12.64
C GLN A 129 -4.96 -5.28 -12.56
N PHE A 130 -4.74 -6.02 -11.48
CA PHE A 130 -3.53 -6.79 -11.23
C PHE A 130 -3.73 -8.31 -11.33
N THR A 131 -4.96 -8.77 -11.54
CA THR A 131 -5.29 -10.21 -11.65
C THR A 131 -4.58 -10.95 -12.79
N PRO A 132 -4.23 -10.32 -13.93
CA PRO A 132 -3.46 -11.01 -14.98
C PRO A 132 -2.11 -11.57 -14.49
N TRP A 133 -1.54 -10.99 -13.44
CA TRP A 133 -0.25 -11.40 -12.88
C TRP A 133 -0.37 -12.17 -11.56
N LEU A 134 -1.57 -12.56 -11.16
CA LEU A 134 -1.86 -13.17 -9.85
C LEU A 134 -1.02 -14.42 -9.58
N GLU A 135 -0.89 -15.30 -10.59
CA GLU A 135 -0.16 -16.57 -10.50
C GLU A 135 1.35 -16.43 -10.75
N THR A 136 1.83 -15.20 -10.95
CA THR A 136 3.25 -14.95 -11.16
C THR A 136 4.00 -14.78 -9.84
N ARG A 137 5.30 -15.08 -9.84
CA ARG A 137 6.12 -14.92 -8.64
C ARG A 137 6.63 -13.48 -8.52
N TRP A 138 6.78 -13.03 -7.31
CA TRP A 138 7.46 -11.78 -6.97
C TRP A 138 8.83 -11.69 -7.67
N HIS A 139 9.18 -10.54 -8.22
CA HIS A 139 10.34 -10.27 -9.09
C HIS A 139 10.40 -11.10 -10.40
N ARG A 140 9.34 -11.78 -10.78
CA ARG A 140 9.26 -12.56 -12.03
C ARG A 140 7.88 -12.45 -12.67
N ARG A 141 7.32 -11.22 -12.70
CA ARG A 141 5.97 -10.99 -13.21
C ARG A 141 5.92 -10.62 -14.69
N GLY A 142 7.11 -10.40 -15.31
CA GLY A 142 7.25 -10.11 -16.73
C GLY A 142 7.23 -8.62 -17.08
N ASP A 143 7.60 -8.32 -18.31
CA ASP A 143 7.83 -6.94 -18.79
C ASP A 143 6.56 -6.10 -18.81
N GLU A 144 5.40 -6.70 -19.10
CA GLU A 144 4.11 -6.00 -19.09
C GLU A 144 3.75 -5.49 -17.69
N TYR A 145 4.03 -6.29 -16.65
CA TYR A 145 3.82 -5.86 -15.27
C TYR A 145 4.76 -4.72 -14.87
N GLU A 146 6.03 -4.80 -15.26
CA GLU A 146 7.00 -3.74 -14.97
C GLU A 146 6.68 -2.45 -15.75
N ALA A 147 6.20 -2.56 -16.98
CA ALA A 147 5.71 -1.42 -17.77
C ALA A 147 4.50 -0.76 -17.09
N LYS A 148 3.55 -1.56 -16.60
CA LYS A 148 2.39 -1.05 -15.84
C LYS A 148 2.82 -0.34 -14.54
N LYS A 149 3.78 -0.91 -13.80
CA LYS A 149 4.36 -0.26 -12.62
C LYS A 149 5.02 1.07 -12.97
N ALA A 150 5.80 1.11 -14.04
CA ALA A 150 6.49 2.33 -14.48
C ALA A 150 5.49 3.44 -14.85
N GLU A 151 4.43 3.12 -15.62
CA GLU A 151 3.37 4.06 -15.96
C GLU A 151 2.70 4.67 -14.71
N ILE A 152 2.30 3.81 -13.77
CA ILE A 152 1.67 4.26 -12.52
C ILE A 152 2.64 5.12 -11.70
N THR A 153 3.91 4.70 -11.60
CA THR A 153 4.96 5.42 -10.90
C THR A 153 5.13 6.84 -11.46
N GLU A 154 5.22 6.99 -12.77
CA GLU A 154 5.34 8.29 -13.42
C GLU A 154 4.15 9.20 -13.13
N ARG A 155 2.94 8.67 -13.16
CA ARG A 155 1.71 9.42 -12.85
C ARG A 155 1.69 9.88 -11.38
N MET A 156 2.05 9.00 -10.43
CA MET A 156 2.10 9.34 -9.01
C MET A 156 3.20 10.37 -8.71
N LEU A 157 4.39 10.20 -9.31
CA LEU A 157 5.48 11.18 -9.22
C LEU A 157 5.09 12.53 -9.83
N GLY A 158 4.43 12.52 -10.99
CA GLY A 158 3.91 13.73 -11.63
C GLY A 158 3.02 14.52 -10.66
N LYS A 159 2.07 13.84 -10.02
CA LYS A 159 1.17 14.48 -9.06
C LYS A 159 1.90 14.97 -7.80
N LEU A 160 2.84 14.20 -7.26
CA LEU A 160 3.65 14.65 -6.14
C LEU A 160 4.47 15.91 -6.48
N TYR A 161 5.07 15.98 -7.67
CA TYR A 161 5.90 17.12 -8.07
C TYR A 161 5.11 18.36 -8.52
N GLU A 162 3.81 18.22 -8.80
CA GLU A 162 2.90 19.37 -8.89
C GLU A 162 2.74 20.04 -7.51
N LEU A 163 2.69 19.25 -6.44
CA LEU A 163 2.52 19.74 -5.07
C LEU A 163 3.84 20.15 -4.42
N GLU A 164 4.92 19.39 -4.67
CA GLU A 164 6.23 19.53 -4.05
C GLU A 164 7.36 19.46 -5.10
N PRO A 165 7.47 20.46 -5.99
CA PRO A 165 8.43 20.44 -7.09
C PRO A 165 9.90 20.39 -6.64
N GLN A 166 10.20 20.90 -5.43
CA GLN A 166 11.56 20.89 -4.88
C GLN A 166 12.08 19.47 -4.59
N LEU A 167 11.22 18.47 -4.50
CA LEU A 167 11.64 17.09 -4.26
C LEU A 167 12.33 16.46 -5.47
N LYS A 168 11.89 16.82 -6.68
CA LYS A 168 12.29 16.19 -7.93
C LYS A 168 13.81 16.03 -8.12
N PRO A 169 14.66 17.07 -7.91
CA PRO A 169 16.09 16.97 -8.14
C PRO A 169 16.85 16.11 -7.11
N HIS A 170 16.20 15.71 -6.02
CA HIS A 170 16.84 15.00 -4.92
C HIS A 170 16.42 13.51 -4.86
N LEU A 171 15.59 13.03 -5.79
CA LEU A 171 15.16 11.62 -5.81
C LEU A 171 16.35 10.70 -6.04
N GLU A 172 16.55 9.73 -5.12
CA GLU A 172 17.60 8.71 -5.20
C GLU A 172 17.01 7.29 -5.33
N HIS A 173 15.86 7.05 -4.71
CA HIS A 173 15.17 5.75 -4.70
C HIS A 173 13.68 5.92 -4.97
N CYS A 174 13.14 5.02 -5.78
CA CYS A 174 11.72 5.00 -6.10
C CYS A 174 11.27 3.55 -6.30
N GLU A 175 10.29 3.11 -5.52
CA GLU A 175 9.70 1.78 -5.64
C GLU A 175 8.18 1.82 -5.46
N LEU A 176 7.45 1.23 -6.41
CA LEU A 176 6.00 1.08 -6.33
C LEU A 176 5.63 -0.29 -5.76
N SER A 177 4.94 -0.31 -4.63
CA SER A 177 4.20 -1.47 -4.13
C SER A 177 2.81 -1.49 -4.77
N THR A 178 2.41 -2.68 -5.23
CA THR A 178 1.08 -2.92 -5.82
C THR A 178 0.26 -3.84 -4.91
N PRO A 179 -1.03 -4.07 -5.18
CA PRO A 179 -1.82 -5.08 -4.48
C PRO A 179 -1.16 -6.46 -4.42
N LEU A 180 -0.40 -6.84 -5.47
CA LEU A 180 0.33 -8.10 -5.48
C LEU A 180 1.58 -8.11 -4.59
N SER A 181 2.14 -6.94 -4.26
CA SER A 181 3.19 -6.82 -3.24
C SER A 181 2.61 -7.03 -1.85
N THR A 182 1.49 -6.39 -1.56
CA THR A 182 0.75 -6.56 -0.28
C THR A 182 0.32 -8.03 -0.11
N ARG A 183 -0.24 -8.65 -1.16
CA ARG A 183 -0.55 -10.08 -1.15
C ARG A 183 0.68 -10.94 -0.83
N HIS A 184 1.83 -10.64 -1.43
CA HIS A 184 3.05 -11.42 -1.23
C HIS A 184 3.61 -11.30 0.20
N PHE A 185 3.68 -10.09 0.74
CA PHE A 185 4.32 -9.82 2.02
C PHE A 185 3.39 -9.95 3.22
N CYS A 186 2.11 -9.58 3.06
CA CYS A 186 1.14 -9.54 4.15
C CYS A 186 0.16 -10.73 4.10
N ASN A 187 0.18 -11.53 3.02
CA ASN A 187 -0.72 -12.67 2.82
C ASN A 187 -2.21 -12.27 2.80
N TYR A 188 -2.53 -11.05 2.37
CA TYR A 188 -3.89 -10.60 2.14
C TYR A 188 -4.36 -11.04 0.75
N GLU A 189 -5.53 -11.66 0.67
CA GLU A 189 -5.99 -12.36 -0.53
C GLU A 189 -6.15 -11.43 -1.74
N HIS A 190 -6.64 -10.21 -1.52
CA HIS A 190 -6.87 -9.19 -2.54
C HIS A 190 -5.97 -7.95 -2.36
N GLY A 191 -4.87 -8.06 -1.60
CA GLY A 191 -4.00 -6.94 -1.32
C GLY A 191 -4.70 -5.77 -0.62
N GLU A 192 -5.76 -6.09 0.12
CA GLU A 192 -6.60 -5.14 0.85
C GLU A 192 -5.82 -4.39 1.95
N ILE A 193 -6.35 -3.23 2.34
CA ILE A 193 -5.82 -2.37 3.41
C ILE A 193 -6.40 -2.81 4.77
#